data_10cd39049a41e15a8bab3575e3770950
#
_entry.id   10cd39049a41e15a8bab3575e3770950
#
_cell.length_a   1.000
_cell.length_b   1.000
_cell.length_c   1.000
_cell.angle_alpha   90.00
_cell.angle_beta   90.00
_cell.angle_gamma   90.00
#
_symmetry.space_group_name_H-M   'P 1'
#
loop_
_entity.id
_entity.type
_entity.pdbx_description
1 polymer ?
#
loop_
_entity_poly.entity_id
_entity_poly.type
_entity_poly.pdbx_seq_one_letter_code
_entity_poly.pdbx_strand_id
1 'polypeptide(L)'
;MNNVKEYYQSVSDALLKIPEEPVTQFIDTLKQARAEKRRIFIFGNGGSAANASHFVVDVIKSTVQADQPRYKIVSLNDNMPTVTAYSNDVSYDVIFSEPLAALAEPGDVALAISGSGNSPNVLRAMDTAKAMSLTRIGLTGFAGGRLKDKCDVCVIVPSNSMQVIEDAHLVILHSVFLALCP
;
A
#
# COMPACT_ATOMS: atom_id res chain seq x y z
N MET A 1 1.36 6.08 -26.55
CA MET A 1 1.17 7.50 -26.20
C MET A 1 2.40 8.28 -26.71
N ASN A 2 2.20 9.17 -27.66
CA ASN A 2 3.29 9.97 -28.25
C ASN A 2 3.24 11.45 -27.83
N ASN A 3 2.31 11.81 -26.92
CA ASN A 3 2.07 13.18 -26.53
C ASN A 3 1.98 13.27 -24.99
N VAL A 4 2.75 14.15 -24.38
CA VAL A 4 2.78 14.37 -22.93
C VAL A 4 1.41 14.74 -22.37
N LYS A 5 0.64 15.58 -23.10
CA LYS A 5 -0.71 15.99 -22.67
C LYS A 5 -1.71 14.82 -22.64
N GLU A 6 -1.60 13.89 -23.61
CA GLU A 6 -2.43 12.67 -23.61
C GLU A 6 -2.13 11.78 -22.40
N TYR A 7 -0.86 11.70 -21.99
CA TYR A 7 -0.50 11.00 -20.78
C TYR A 7 -1.10 11.63 -19.53
N TYR A 8 -0.99 12.93 -19.37
CA TYR A 8 -1.60 13.65 -18.23
C TYR A 8 -3.13 13.47 -18.20
N GLN A 9 -3.78 13.55 -19.36
CA GLN A 9 -5.21 13.31 -19.46
C GLN A 9 -5.57 11.87 -19.05
N SER A 10 -4.78 10.87 -19.46
CA SER A 10 -5.04 9.47 -19.13
C SER A 10 -4.91 9.19 -17.62
N VAL A 11 -3.98 9.85 -16.92
CA VAL A 11 -3.88 9.76 -15.46
C VAL A 11 -5.10 10.41 -14.79
N SER A 12 -5.47 11.61 -15.23
CA SER A 12 -6.66 12.31 -14.73
C SER A 12 -7.94 11.51 -14.92
N ASP A 13 -8.15 10.96 -16.11
CA ASP A 13 -9.33 10.15 -16.44
C ASP A 13 -9.40 8.85 -15.62
N ALA A 14 -8.25 8.24 -15.33
CA ALA A 14 -8.19 7.05 -14.47
C ALA A 14 -8.56 7.39 -13.04
N LEU A 15 -8.03 8.48 -12.49
CA LEU A 15 -8.32 8.95 -11.13
C LEU A 15 -9.80 9.27 -10.92
N LEU A 16 -10.42 9.98 -11.86
CA LEU A 16 -11.84 10.37 -11.78
C LEU A 16 -12.82 9.19 -11.89
N LYS A 17 -12.36 8.02 -12.32
CA LYS A 17 -13.17 6.79 -12.39
C LYS A 17 -13.03 5.90 -11.15
N ILE A 18 -12.14 6.23 -10.22
CA ILE A 18 -11.99 5.46 -8.98
C ILE A 18 -13.18 5.75 -8.07
N PRO A 19 -13.89 4.72 -7.57
CA PRO A 19 -14.95 4.94 -6.58
C PRO A 19 -14.40 5.57 -5.30
N GLU A 20 -15.13 6.52 -4.73
CA GLU A 20 -14.71 7.19 -3.48
C GLU A 20 -14.77 6.26 -2.27
N GLU A 21 -15.73 5.33 -2.24
CA GLU A 21 -15.98 4.47 -1.08
C GLU A 21 -14.74 3.68 -0.63
N PRO A 22 -14.00 2.93 -1.48
CA PRO A 22 -12.81 2.21 -1.05
C PRO A 22 -11.69 3.14 -0.55
N VAL A 23 -11.58 4.36 -1.09
CA VAL A 23 -10.59 5.35 -0.63
C VAL A 23 -10.97 5.86 0.76
N THR A 24 -12.26 6.12 1.00
CA THR A 24 -12.78 6.52 2.31
C THR A 24 -12.55 5.41 3.35
N GLN A 25 -12.86 4.17 3.02
CA GLN A 25 -12.61 3.01 3.89
C GLN A 25 -11.11 2.85 4.20
N PHE A 26 -10.24 3.12 3.23
CA PHE A 26 -8.78 3.13 3.45
C PHE A 26 -8.39 4.19 4.49
N ILE A 27 -8.86 5.44 4.33
CA ILE A 27 -8.62 6.55 5.26
C ILE A 27 -9.09 6.18 6.67
N ASP A 28 -10.31 5.69 6.80
CA ASP A 28 -10.92 5.34 8.08
C ASP A 28 -10.17 4.20 8.78
N THR A 29 -9.73 3.20 8.02
CA THR A 29 -8.89 2.10 8.54
C THR A 29 -7.58 2.64 9.14
N LEU A 30 -6.90 3.58 8.47
CA LEU A 30 -5.68 4.17 9.01
C LEU A 30 -5.94 5.04 10.25
N LYS A 31 -7.03 5.82 10.25
CA LYS A 31 -7.44 6.61 11.43
C LYS A 31 -7.74 5.72 12.63
N GLN A 32 -8.44 4.60 12.42
CA GLN A 32 -8.69 3.60 13.45
C GLN A 32 -7.39 2.96 13.96
N ALA A 33 -6.50 2.55 13.05
CA ALA A 33 -5.19 2.01 13.42
C ALA A 33 -4.38 2.99 14.30
N ARG A 34 -4.43 4.30 13.99
CA ARG A 34 -3.83 5.35 14.83
C ARG A 34 -4.45 5.37 16.24
N ALA A 35 -5.77 5.45 16.31
CA ALA A 35 -6.50 5.54 17.59
C ALA A 35 -6.21 4.32 18.48
N GLU A 36 -6.14 3.13 17.89
CA GLU A 36 -5.84 1.87 18.57
C GLU A 36 -4.34 1.60 18.74
N LYS A 37 -3.48 2.52 18.30
CA LYS A 37 -2.01 2.39 18.35
C LYS A 37 -1.47 1.16 17.61
N ARG A 38 -2.19 0.68 16.59
CA ARG A 38 -1.78 -0.43 15.72
C ARG A 38 -0.67 -0.02 14.77
N ARG A 39 0.12 -0.99 14.34
CA ARG A 39 1.14 -0.80 13.30
C ARG A 39 0.52 -0.91 11.91
N ILE A 40 1.12 -0.20 10.97
CA ILE A 40 0.77 -0.26 9.55
C ILE A 40 2.03 -0.70 8.81
N PHE A 41 1.98 -1.86 8.16
CA PHE A 41 3.06 -2.40 7.36
C PHE A 41 2.72 -2.19 5.89
N ILE A 42 3.52 -1.38 5.19
CA ILE A 42 3.32 -1.10 3.77
C ILE A 42 4.43 -1.75 2.94
N PHE A 43 4.08 -2.31 1.79
CA PHE A 43 5.03 -3.00 0.92
C PHE A 43 4.57 -3.07 -0.53
N GLY A 44 5.54 -3.22 -1.44
CA GLY A 44 5.34 -3.39 -2.88
C GLY A 44 6.66 -3.59 -3.60
N ASN A 45 6.65 -3.80 -4.91
CA ASN A 45 7.85 -4.00 -5.72
C ASN A 45 8.13 -2.79 -6.61
N GLY A 46 9.40 -2.51 -6.92
CA GLY A 46 9.78 -1.48 -7.90
C GLY A 46 9.22 -0.09 -7.60
N GLY A 47 8.45 0.49 -8.52
CA GLY A 47 7.78 1.77 -8.33
C GLY A 47 6.81 1.76 -7.15
N SER A 48 6.13 0.65 -6.90
CA SER A 48 5.27 0.46 -5.72
C SER A 48 6.07 0.48 -4.40
N ALA A 49 7.33 0.02 -4.39
CA ALA A 49 8.21 0.14 -3.24
C ALA A 49 8.59 1.60 -2.96
N ALA A 50 8.89 2.36 -4.02
CA ALA A 50 9.16 3.79 -3.91
C ALA A 50 7.95 4.56 -3.34
N ASN A 51 6.74 4.25 -3.83
CA ASN A 51 5.49 4.82 -3.31
C ASN A 51 5.25 4.43 -1.85
N ALA A 52 5.57 3.21 -1.44
CA ALA A 52 5.46 2.76 -0.06
C ALA A 52 6.35 3.57 0.88
N SER A 53 7.64 3.71 0.56
CA SER A 53 8.60 4.49 1.36
C SER A 53 8.25 5.98 1.37
N HIS A 54 7.78 6.54 0.24
CA HIS A 54 7.31 7.92 0.16
C HIS A 54 6.12 8.15 1.11
N PHE A 55 5.11 7.30 1.07
CA PHE A 55 3.95 7.42 1.96
C PHE A 55 4.33 7.35 3.43
N VAL A 56 5.28 6.50 3.80
CA VAL A 56 5.78 6.40 5.19
C VAL A 56 6.36 7.72 5.66
N VAL A 57 7.22 8.39 4.87
CA VAL A 57 7.82 9.67 5.29
C VAL A 57 6.78 10.77 5.43
N ASP A 58 5.80 10.82 4.52
CA ASP A 58 4.72 11.81 4.58
C ASP A 58 3.90 11.65 5.87
N VAL A 59 3.46 10.42 6.16
CA VAL A 59 2.67 10.12 7.35
C VAL A 59 3.46 10.38 8.63
N ILE A 60 4.69 9.90 8.75
CA ILE A 60 5.49 10.08 9.98
C ILE A 60 5.79 11.55 10.25
N LYS A 61 6.16 12.31 9.20
CA LYS A 61 6.63 13.69 9.33
C LYS A 61 5.48 14.66 9.57
N SER A 62 4.38 14.53 8.81
CA SER A 62 3.44 15.64 8.64
C SER A 62 2.09 15.46 9.36
N THR A 63 1.80 14.27 9.93
CA THR A 63 0.54 14.02 10.63
C THR A 63 0.63 14.21 12.16
N VAL A 64 1.67 14.90 12.62
CA VAL A 64 1.92 15.11 14.05
C VAL A 64 0.85 16.01 14.66
N GLN A 65 0.18 15.52 15.71
CA GLN A 65 -0.80 16.27 16.50
C GLN A 65 -0.49 16.08 17.98
N ALA A 66 -0.55 17.16 18.76
CA ALA A 66 -0.18 17.13 20.18
C ALA A 66 -1.03 16.16 21.01
N ASP A 67 -2.33 16.09 20.70
CA ASP A 67 -3.31 15.34 21.50
C ASP A 67 -3.63 13.95 20.92
N GLN A 68 -2.89 13.51 19.90
CA GLN A 68 -3.14 12.25 19.22
C GLN A 68 -1.92 11.31 19.25
N PRO A 69 -2.11 10.00 19.29
CA PRO A 69 -1.02 9.06 19.10
C PRO A 69 -0.31 9.30 17.75
N ARG A 70 0.96 8.94 17.67
CA ARG A 70 1.68 8.92 16.38
C ARG A 70 1.25 7.72 15.55
N TYR A 71 1.19 7.87 14.23
CA TYR A 71 1.08 6.71 13.34
C TYR A 71 2.32 5.82 13.49
N LYS A 72 2.13 4.53 13.62
CA LYS A 72 3.18 3.51 13.66
C LYS A 72 3.22 2.83 12.30
N ILE A 73 3.79 3.49 11.30
CA ILE A 73 3.87 2.99 9.93
C ILE A 73 5.31 2.63 9.57
N VAL A 74 5.49 1.50 8.88
CA VAL A 74 6.79 0.96 8.47
C VAL A 74 6.70 0.42 7.04
N SER A 75 7.64 0.78 6.18
CA SER A 75 7.82 0.12 4.90
C SER A 75 8.69 -1.12 5.07
N LEU A 76 8.19 -2.28 4.65
CA LEU A 76 8.97 -3.51 4.63
C LEU A 76 10.07 -3.50 3.54
N ASN A 77 10.05 -2.51 2.65
CA ASN A 77 11.05 -2.31 1.62
C ASN A 77 12.34 -1.65 2.16
N ASP A 78 12.26 -0.90 3.27
CA ASP A 78 13.36 -0.03 3.71
C ASP A 78 14.50 -0.78 4.41
N ASN A 79 14.24 -2.01 4.86
CA ASN A 79 15.30 -2.87 5.40
C ASN A 79 15.93 -3.70 4.28
N MET A 80 16.79 -3.09 3.48
CA MET A 80 17.49 -3.74 2.36
C MET A 80 18.28 -4.99 2.75
N PRO A 81 19.02 -5.03 3.89
CA PRO A 81 19.64 -6.28 4.32
C PRO A 81 18.66 -7.43 4.49
N THR A 82 17.50 -7.21 5.07
CA THR A 82 16.46 -8.23 5.21
C THR A 82 15.94 -8.70 3.85
N VAL A 83 15.61 -7.76 2.95
CA VAL A 83 15.13 -8.07 1.59
C VAL A 83 16.16 -8.92 0.83
N THR A 84 17.43 -8.50 0.86
CA THR A 84 18.49 -9.20 0.11
C THR A 84 18.86 -10.56 0.72
N ALA A 85 18.86 -10.69 2.05
CA ALA A 85 19.12 -11.96 2.72
C ALA A 85 18.04 -13.00 2.39
N TYR A 86 16.77 -12.67 2.57
CA TYR A 86 15.69 -13.59 2.20
C TYR A 86 15.66 -13.91 0.71
N SER A 87 15.95 -12.94 -0.16
CA SER A 87 16.04 -13.19 -1.61
C SER A 87 17.14 -14.16 -1.97
N ASN A 88 18.30 -14.07 -1.31
CA ASN A 88 19.48 -14.90 -1.59
C ASN A 88 19.36 -16.29 -0.96
N ASP A 89 18.92 -16.38 0.29
CA ASP A 89 19.02 -17.59 1.10
C ASP A 89 17.76 -18.45 1.04
N VAL A 90 16.60 -17.85 0.72
CA VAL A 90 15.31 -18.53 0.71
C VAL A 90 14.58 -18.35 -0.63
N SER A 91 13.97 -17.20 -0.87
CA SER A 91 13.24 -16.86 -2.09
C SER A 91 12.80 -15.39 -2.08
N TYR A 92 12.75 -14.77 -3.25
CA TYR A 92 12.12 -13.45 -3.41
C TYR A 92 10.63 -13.45 -3.01
N ASP A 93 9.96 -14.58 -3.05
CA ASP A 93 8.53 -14.71 -2.71
C ASP A 93 8.24 -14.50 -1.23
N VAL A 94 9.25 -14.54 -0.36
CA VAL A 94 9.07 -14.43 1.10
C VAL A 94 9.51 -13.09 1.68
N ILE A 95 10.08 -12.20 0.89
CA ILE A 95 10.72 -10.96 1.37
C ILE A 95 9.80 -10.03 2.18
N PHE A 96 8.49 -10.15 2.02
CA PHE A 96 7.49 -9.40 2.78
C PHE A 96 6.78 -10.26 3.82
N SER A 97 6.50 -11.53 3.50
CA SER A 97 5.76 -12.42 4.40
C SER A 97 6.52 -12.75 5.68
N GLU A 98 7.84 -12.99 5.59
CA GLU A 98 8.66 -13.33 6.76
C GLU A 98 8.87 -12.14 7.73
N PRO A 99 9.26 -10.94 7.24
CA PRO A 99 9.32 -9.78 8.13
C PRO A 99 7.96 -9.41 8.72
N LEU A 100 6.87 -9.56 7.95
CA LEU A 100 5.52 -9.32 8.46
C LEU A 100 5.19 -10.29 9.60
N ALA A 101 5.46 -11.59 9.42
CA ALA A 101 5.23 -12.60 10.45
C ALA A 101 6.04 -12.36 11.73
N ALA A 102 7.25 -11.80 11.58
CA ALA A 102 8.12 -11.50 12.72
C ALA A 102 7.72 -10.24 13.51
N LEU A 103 7.08 -9.27 12.86
CA LEU A 103 6.89 -7.92 13.42
C LEU A 103 5.43 -7.59 13.76
N ALA A 104 4.48 -8.21 13.06
CA ALA A 104 3.07 -7.85 13.18
C ALA A 104 2.37 -8.57 14.34
N GLU A 105 1.36 -7.91 14.87
CA GLU A 105 0.46 -8.43 15.90
C GLU A 105 -0.99 -8.41 15.41
N PRO A 106 -1.88 -9.27 15.95
CA PRO A 106 -3.30 -9.23 15.57
C PRO A 106 -3.91 -7.83 15.71
N GLY A 107 -4.66 -7.40 14.71
CA GLY A 107 -5.25 -6.05 14.64
C GLY A 107 -4.36 -4.99 13.99
N ASP A 108 -3.10 -5.30 13.65
CA ASP A 108 -2.27 -4.44 12.80
C ASP A 108 -2.81 -4.37 11.37
N VAL A 109 -2.26 -3.50 10.54
CA VAL A 109 -2.68 -3.28 9.15
C VAL A 109 -1.57 -3.69 8.19
N ALA A 110 -1.92 -4.46 7.17
CA ALA A 110 -1.07 -4.75 6.01
C ALA A 110 -1.59 -3.98 4.79
N LEU A 111 -0.77 -3.07 4.25
CA LEU A 111 -1.06 -2.26 3.06
C LEU A 111 -0.17 -2.69 1.90
N ALA A 112 -0.75 -3.39 0.94
CA ALA A 112 -0.06 -3.91 -0.23
C ALA A 112 -0.24 -3.01 -1.45
N ILE A 113 0.85 -2.68 -2.14
CA ILE A 113 0.82 -1.97 -3.41
C ILE A 113 1.33 -2.89 -4.51
N SER A 114 0.48 -3.17 -5.50
CA SER A 114 0.85 -4.00 -6.65
C SER A 114 0.03 -3.62 -7.89
N GLY A 115 0.65 -2.94 -8.84
CA GLY A 115 -0.03 -2.49 -10.06
C GLY A 115 -0.75 -3.64 -10.79
N SER A 116 -0.13 -4.80 -10.93
CA SER A 116 -0.77 -5.97 -11.56
C SER A 116 -1.73 -6.74 -10.62
N GLY A 117 -1.60 -6.56 -9.30
CA GLY A 117 -2.31 -7.36 -8.31
C GLY A 117 -1.93 -8.85 -8.31
N ASN A 118 -0.79 -9.23 -8.92
CA ASN A 118 -0.44 -10.64 -9.11
C ASN A 118 0.99 -11.00 -8.64
N SER A 119 1.74 -10.09 -8.04
CA SER A 119 3.09 -10.32 -7.55
C SER A 119 3.11 -11.40 -6.46
N PRO A 120 3.83 -12.54 -6.63
CA PRO A 120 3.76 -13.67 -5.69
C PRO A 120 4.13 -13.30 -4.25
N ASN A 121 5.20 -12.52 -4.05
CA ASN A 121 5.62 -12.05 -2.74
C ASN A 121 4.58 -11.18 -2.02
N VAL A 122 3.89 -10.30 -2.77
CA VAL A 122 2.81 -9.47 -2.24
C VAL A 122 1.62 -10.34 -1.84
N LEU A 123 1.20 -11.25 -2.70
CA LEU A 123 0.07 -12.16 -2.43
C LEU A 123 0.36 -13.05 -1.21
N ARG A 124 1.60 -13.56 -1.09
CA ARG A 124 2.02 -14.38 0.05
C ARG A 124 1.99 -13.58 1.36
N ALA A 125 2.44 -12.33 1.34
CA ALA A 125 2.35 -11.45 2.51
C ALA A 125 0.90 -11.18 2.93
N MET A 126 -0.01 -11.04 1.98
CA MET A 126 -1.44 -10.87 2.29
C MET A 126 -2.08 -12.15 2.85
N ASP A 127 -1.61 -13.34 2.45
CA ASP A 127 -2.02 -14.60 3.09
C ASP A 127 -1.51 -14.69 4.53
N THR A 128 -0.25 -14.29 4.77
CA THR A 128 0.32 -14.17 6.12
C THR A 128 -0.48 -13.17 6.97
N ALA A 129 -0.79 -11.99 6.42
CA ALA A 129 -1.60 -10.98 7.09
C ALA A 129 -2.98 -11.53 7.52
N LYS A 130 -3.62 -12.31 6.64
CA LYS A 130 -4.89 -12.98 6.95
C LYS A 130 -4.74 -13.98 8.10
N ALA A 131 -3.73 -14.82 8.04
CA ALA A 131 -3.48 -15.84 9.06
C ALA A 131 -3.19 -15.23 10.44
N MET A 132 -2.59 -14.04 10.47
CA MET A 132 -2.28 -13.28 11.69
C MET A 132 -3.40 -12.32 12.14
N SER A 133 -4.55 -12.32 11.47
CA SER A 133 -5.69 -11.44 11.79
C SER A 133 -5.38 -9.94 11.65
N LEU A 134 -4.62 -9.57 10.61
CA LEU A 134 -4.40 -8.17 10.24
C LEU A 134 -5.54 -7.67 9.34
N THR A 135 -5.85 -6.38 9.42
CA THR A 135 -6.67 -5.71 8.42
C THR A 135 -5.86 -5.51 7.13
N ARG A 136 -6.43 -5.88 5.98
CA ARG A 136 -5.72 -5.97 4.70
C ARG A 136 -6.23 -4.93 3.72
N ILE A 137 -5.36 -4.00 3.34
CA ILE A 137 -5.63 -2.97 2.33
C ILE A 137 -4.81 -3.29 1.08
N GLY A 138 -5.43 -3.21 -0.09
CA GLY A 138 -4.77 -3.36 -1.39
C GLY A 138 -4.91 -2.12 -2.25
N LEU A 139 -3.83 -1.73 -2.92
CA LEU A 139 -3.80 -0.69 -3.94
C LEU A 139 -3.29 -1.33 -5.23
N THR A 140 -4.13 -1.40 -6.27
CA THR A 140 -3.85 -2.18 -7.48
C THR A 140 -4.41 -1.51 -8.74
N GLY A 141 -4.18 -2.11 -9.90
CA GLY A 141 -4.66 -1.62 -11.20
C GLY A 141 -5.31 -2.71 -12.03
N PHE A 142 -5.48 -2.47 -13.33
CA PHE A 142 -6.17 -3.37 -14.26
C PHE A 142 -7.56 -3.77 -13.73
N ALA A 143 -7.78 -5.07 -13.54
CA ALA A 143 -9.00 -5.64 -12.95
C ALA A 143 -8.80 -6.08 -11.48
N GLY A 144 -7.73 -5.60 -10.83
CA GLY A 144 -7.42 -5.90 -9.43
C GLY A 144 -6.54 -7.13 -9.20
N GLY A 145 -6.36 -7.98 -10.22
CA GLY A 145 -5.61 -9.23 -10.10
C GLY A 145 -6.16 -10.13 -8.99
N ARG A 146 -5.32 -11.02 -8.47
CA ARG A 146 -5.64 -11.88 -7.31
C ARG A 146 -5.58 -11.12 -5.97
N LEU A 147 -4.97 -9.94 -5.96
CA LEU A 147 -4.83 -9.13 -4.75
C LEU A 147 -6.19 -8.65 -4.23
N LYS A 148 -7.10 -8.26 -5.13
CA LYS A 148 -8.44 -7.77 -4.75
C LYS A 148 -9.20 -8.76 -3.86
N ASP A 149 -9.08 -10.07 -4.12
CA ASP A 149 -9.79 -11.12 -3.39
C ASP A 149 -9.14 -11.46 -2.04
N LYS A 150 -7.97 -10.84 -1.75
CA LYS A 150 -7.22 -11.02 -0.50
C LYS A 150 -7.32 -9.82 0.44
N CYS A 151 -7.97 -8.75 0.03
CA CYS A 151 -8.08 -7.50 0.79
C CYS A 151 -9.45 -7.38 1.47
N ASP A 152 -9.48 -6.70 2.60
CA ASP A 152 -10.71 -6.24 3.25
C ASP A 152 -11.15 -4.90 2.61
N VAL A 153 -10.18 -4.08 2.20
CA VAL A 153 -10.37 -2.84 1.42
C VAL A 153 -9.45 -2.88 0.21
N CYS A 154 -9.99 -2.67 -1.00
CA CYS A 154 -9.17 -2.66 -2.21
C CYS A 154 -9.51 -1.47 -3.11
N VAL A 155 -8.52 -0.61 -3.36
CA VAL A 155 -8.62 0.48 -4.32
C VAL A 155 -8.02 0.02 -5.65
N ILE A 156 -8.83 0.07 -6.71
CA ILE A 156 -8.44 -0.39 -8.05
C ILE A 156 -8.40 0.79 -9.01
N VAL A 157 -7.24 1.06 -9.59
CA VAL A 157 -7.08 2.05 -10.66
C VAL A 157 -7.52 1.43 -11.98
N PRO A 158 -8.60 1.91 -12.61
CA PRO A 158 -9.15 1.30 -13.82
C PRO A 158 -8.36 1.72 -15.08
N SER A 159 -7.14 1.24 -15.20
CA SER A 159 -6.25 1.49 -16.33
C SER A 159 -5.51 0.22 -16.74
N ASN A 160 -5.16 0.11 -18.03
CA ASN A 160 -4.33 -0.95 -18.59
C ASN A 160 -2.87 -0.50 -18.81
N SER A 161 -2.49 0.70 -18.40
CA SER A 161 -1.12 1.22 -18.46
C SER A 161 -0.50 1.19 -17.08
N MET A 162 0.62 0.47 -16.92
CA MET A 162 1.33 0.38 -15.64
C MET A 162 1.76 1.74 -15.13
N GLN A 163 2.26 2.62 -16.00
CA GLN A 163 2.70 3.97 -15.63
C GLN A 163 1.55 4.81 -15.06
N VAL A 164 0.39 4.79 -15.74
CA VAL A 164 -0.83 5.47 -15.26
C VAL A 164 -1.27 4.93 -13.91
N ILE A 165 -1.18 3.60 -13.71
CA ILE A 165 -1.53 2.96 -12.44
C ILE A 165 -0.57 3.40 -11.33
N GLU A 166 0.74 3.37 -11.57
CA GLU A 166 1.76 3.76 -10.57
C GLU A 166 1.64 5.24 -10.17
N ASP A 167 1.44 6.14 -11.14
CA ASP A 167 1.22 7.57 -10.87
C ASP A 167 -0.10 7.81 -10.12
N ALA A 168 -1.18 7.13 -10.52
CA ALA A 168 -2.44 7.20 -9.81
C ALA A 168 -2.34 6.67 -8.38
N HIS A 169 -1.55 5.60 -8.13
CA HIS A 169 -1.28 5.11 -6.79
C HIS A 169 -0.65 6.19 -5.90
N LEU A 170 0.33 6.94 -6.42
CA LEU A 170 0.96 8.03 -5.68
C LEU A 170 -0.04 9.15 -5.36
N VAL A 171 -0.88 9.52 -6.33
CA VAL A 171 -1.94 10.54 -6.12
C VAL A 171 -2.95 10.09 -5.07
N ILE A 172 -3.36 8.80 -5.08
CA ILE A 172 -4.25 8.24 -4.06
C ILE A 172 -3.59 8.29 -2.69
N LEU A 173 -2.32 7.88 -2.58
CA LEU A 173 -1.58 7.92 -1.32
C LEU A 173 -1.46 9.36 -0.78
N HIS A 174 -1.21 10.35 -1.63
CA HIS A 174 -1.24 11.76 -1.24
C HIS A 174 -2.63 12.22 -0.78
N SER A 175 -3.70 11.78 -1.46
CA SER A 175 -5.08 12.11 -1.06
C SER A 175 -5.42 11.53 0.31
N VAL A 176 -5.03 10.26 0.55
CA VAL A 176 -5.15 9.61 1.85
C VAL A 176 -4.34 10.37 2.90
N PHE A 177 -3.06 10.64 2.62
CA PHE A 177 -2.17 11.40 3.51
C PHE A 177 -2.77 12.75 3.92
N LEU A 178 -3.27 13.54 2.97
CA LEU A 178 -3.89 14.83 3.25
C LEU A 178 -5.11 14.69 4.18
N ALA A 179 -5.89 13.62 4.05
CA ALA A 179 -7.02 13.34 4.93
C ALA A 179 -6.62 12.86 6.34
N LEU A 180 -5.34 12.46 6.54
CA LEU A 180 -4.78 12.10 7.84
C LEU A 180 -4.14 13.30 8.56
N CYS A 181 -3.89 14.40 7.85
CA CYS A 181 -3.34 15.63 8.41
C CYS A 181 -4.35 16.34 9.34
N PRO A 182 -3.87 17.20 10.26
CA PRO A 182 -4.72 18.02 11.12
C PRO A 182 -5.56 19.02 10.34
#